data_7c69bae3affa3a91dc545732ddab7103
#
_entry.id   7c69bae3affa3a91dc545732ddab7103
#
_cell.length_a   1.000
_cell.length_b   1.000
_cell.length_c   1.000
_cell.angle_alpha   90.00
_cell.angle_beta   90.00
_cell.angle_gamma   90.00
#
_symmetry.space_group_name_H-M   'P 1'
#
loop_
_entity.id
_entity.type
_entity.pdbx_description
1 polymer ?
#
loop_
_entity_poly.entity_id
_entity_poly.type
_entity_poly.pdbx_seq_one_letter_code
_entity_poly.pdbx_strand_id
1 'polypeptide(L)'
;YGESSCPKEVIKYDIEHLTGDLVALLDHYQYKDAIFMGHDWGANVVWSMALLYPERVSKMINLSLPYQDRGEKPWLDFMEDVFGEEYYFVHFNKQPGVADAILDENVEQFLRNLYRKNAPSQGPSEGMEMIHLAKATKPLGEPIMSAEDLSVYIAAFNKTGFTSSINWYRNLNRNWHLLATASPILHQPTLMVYGEKDLIPPLPNITDFVPNIDIKSLDAGHWIQEERPEELNQMILEWLGK
;
A
#
# COMPACT_ATOMS: atom_id res chain seq x y z
N TYR A 1 1.99 -12.69 -4.34
CA TYR A 1 2.58 -13.54 -3.30
C TYR A 1 1.69 -14.76 -3.10
N GLY A 2 2.06 -15.65 -2.18
CA GLY A 2 1.31 -16.88 -1.95
C GLY A 2 1.34 -17.81 -3.16
N GLU A 3 0.21 -18.00 -3.82
CA GLU A 3 0.10 -18.87 -5.00
C GLU A 3 0.25 -18.13 -6.34
N SER A 4 0.27 -16.79 -6.32
CA SER A 4 0.49 -16.00 -7.54
C SER A 4 1.94 -16.10 -8.02
N SER A 5 2.16 -15.89 -9.31
CA SER A 5 3.51 -15.84 -9.88
C SER A 5 4.30 -14.67 -9.30
N CYS A 6 5.62 -14.87 -9.15
CA CYS A 6 6.55 -13.88 -8.64
C CYS A 6 7.65 -13.64 -9.70
N PRO A 7 7.38 -12.85 -10.76
CA PRO A 7 8.39 -12.53 -11.79
C PRO A 7 9.63 -11.90 -11.15
N LYS A 8 10.81 -12.18 -11.72
CA LYS A 8 12.08 -11.65 -11.20
C LYS A 8 12.35 -10.22 -11.66
N GLU A 9 11.79 -9.83 -12.79
CA GLU A 9 12.01 -8.54 -13.40
C GLU A 9 11.26 -7.44 -12.62
N VAL A 10 11.96 -6.43 -12.16
CA VAL A 10 11.42 -5.29 -11.40
C VAL A 10 10.26 -4.63 -12.14
N ILE A 11 10.39 -4.46 -13.47
CA ILE A 11 9.38 -3.81 -14.30
C ILE A 11 7.99 -4.49 -14.25
N LYS A 12 7.93 -5.80 -13.93
CA LYS A 12 6.66 -6.54 -13.80
C LYS A 12 5.81 -6.11 -12.59
N TYR A 13 6.34 -5.23 -11.77
CA TYR A 13 5.68 -4.67 -10.60
C TYR A 13 5.43 -3.16 -10.73
N ASP A 14 5.57 -2.60 -11.95
CA ASP A 14 5.15 -1.23 -12.20
C ASP A 14 3.62 -1.12 -12.25
N ILE A 15 3.13 0.11 -12.19
CA ILE A 15 1.69 0.35 -12.08
C ILE A 15 0.91 -0.10 -13.33
N GLU A 16 1.54 -0.11 -14.49
CA GLU A 16 0.92 -0.56 -15.73
C GLU A 16 0.68 -2.08 -15.72
N HIS A 17 1.65 -2.87 -15.20
CA HIS A 17 1.48 -4.30 -15.05
C HIS A 17 0.49 -4.66 -13.93
N LEU A 18 0.60 -3.99 -12.75
CA LEU A 18 -0.29 -4.25 -11.63
C LEU A 18 -1.76 -3.93 -11.96
N THR A 19 -2.03 -2.83 -12.65
CA THR A 19 -3.38 -2.49 -13.10
C THR A 19 -3.83 -3.36 -14.28
N GLY A 20 -2.89 -3.72 -15.17
CA GLY A 20 -3.13 -4.65 -16.27
C GLY A 20 -3.60 -6.03 -15.82
N ASP A 21 -3.03 -6.56 -14.74
CA ASP A 21 -3.49 -7.82 -14.14
C ASP A 21 -4.95 -7.74 -13.67
N LEU A 22 -5.36 -6.61 -13.08
CA LEU A 22 -6.75 -6.39 -12.65
C LEU A 22 -7.70 -6.25 -13.84
N VAL A 23 -7.28 -5.58 -14.90
CA VAL A 23 -8.05 -5.51 -16.17
C VAL A 23 -8.21 -6.89 -16.78
N ALA A 24 -7.14 -7.68 -16.84
CA ALA A 24 -7.19 -9.05 -17.35
C ALA A 24 -8.13 -9.94 -16.52
N LEU A 25 -8.19 -9.73 -15.19
CA LEU A 25 -9.12 -10.44 -14.32
C LEU A 25 -10.57 -10.08 -14.63
N LEU A 26 -10.89 -8.79 -14.83
CA LEU A 26 -12.22 -8.36 -15.26
C LEU A 26 -12.61 -8.98 -16.61
N ASP A 27 -11.70 -8.97 -17.57
CA ASP A 27 -11.93 -9.53 -18.90
C ASP A 27 -12.16 -11.05 -18.84
N HIS A 28 -11.39 -11.77 -18.01
CA HIS A 28 -11.56 -13.19 -17.79
C HIS A 28 -12.97 -13.54 -17.27
N TYR A 29 -13.49 -12.76 -16.31
CA TYR A 29 -14.82 -12.95 -15.77
C TYR A 29 -15.92 -12.22 -16.57
N GLN A 30 -15.57 -11.56 -17.68
CA GLN A 30 -16.51 -10.83 -18.55
C GLN A 30 -17.25 -9.68 -17.83
N TYR A 31 -16.62 -9.07 -16.82
CA TYR A 31 -17.10 -7.87 -16.16
C TYR A 31 -16.62 -6.63 -16.90
N LYS A 32 -17.55 -5.69 -17.13
CA LYS A 32 -17.21 -4.39 -17.73
C LYS A 32 -16.40 -3.53 -16.76
N ASP A 33 -16.83 -3.48 -15.53
CA ASP A 33 -16.25 -2.70 -14.44
C ASP A 33 -16.44 -3.41 -13.10
N ALA A 34 -15.77 -2.91 -12.07
CA ALA A 34 -15.95 -3.38 -10.71
C ALA A 34 -15.76 -2.27 -9.68
N ILE A 35 -16.12 -2.58 -8.44
CA ILE A 35 -15.71 -1.82 -7.27
C ILE A 35 -14.33 -2.33 -6.85
N PHE A 36 -13.37 -1.43 -6.75
CA PHE A 36 -12.03 -1.77 -6.29
C PHE A 36 -11.81 -1.28 -4.87
N MET A 37 -11.25 -2.16 -4.02
CA MET A 37 -10.86 -1.81 -2.66
C MET A 37 -9.39 -2.14 -2.45
N GLY A 38 -8.66 -1.20 -1.82
CA GLY A 38 -7.25 -1.37 -1.55
C GLY A 38 -6.81 -0.71 -0.24
N HIS A 39 -5.76 -1.28 0.34
CA HIS A 39 -5.07 -0.77 1.51
C HIS A 39 -3.59 -0.56 1.18
N ASP A 40 -2.98 0.52 1.66
CA ASP A 40 -1.56 0.85 1.44
C ASP A 40 -1.17 0.80 -0.04
N TRP A 41 -0.21 -0.02 -0.47
CA TRP A 41 0.11 -0.21 -1.89
C TRP A 41 -1.09 -0.67 -2.73
N GLY A 42 -2.00 -1.46 -2.16
CA GLY A 42 -3.25 -1.82 -2.82
C GLY A 42 -4.13 -0.60 -3.10
N ALA A 43 -4.17 0.38 -2.19
CA ALA A 43 -4.85 1.65 -2.43
C ALA A 43 -4.18 2.45 -3.56
N ASN A 44 -2.84 2.46 -3.64
CA ASN A 44 -2.12 3.06 -4.76
C ASN A 44 -2.49 2.43 -6.11
N VAL A 45 -2.65 1.09 -6.14
CA VAL A 45 -3.12 0.39 -7.34
C VAL A 45 -4.56 0.77 -7.68
N VAL A 46 -5.47 0.91 -6.70
CA VAL A 46 -6.86 1.34 -6.92
C VAL A 46 -6.93 2.76 -7.48
N TRP A 47 -6.15 3.70 -6.92
CA TRP A 47 -6.01 5.05 -7.47
C TRP A 47 -5.54 5.01 -8.93
N SER A 48 -4.55 4.19 -9.21
CA SER A 48 -3.96 4.06 -10.55
C SER A 48 -4.90 3.36 -11.54
N MET A 49 -5.74 2.42 -11.08
CA MET A 49 -6.82 1.87 -11.90
C MET A 49 -7.76 2.97 -12.41
N ALA A 50 -8.17 3.89 -11.54
CA ALA A 50 -9.04 4.99 -11.93
C ALA A 50 -8.35 6.03 -12.82
N LEU A 51 -7.02 6.19 -12.72
CA LEU A 51 -6.24 7.05 -13.59
C LEU A 51 -6.05 6.46 -15.00
N LEU A 52 -5.75 5.16 -15.09
CA LEU A 52 -5.38 4.50 -16.34
C LEU A 52 -6.57 3.86 -17.06
N TYR A 53 -7.56 3.39 -16.31
CA TYR A 53 -8.72 2.66 -16.80
C TYR A 53 -10.02 3.15 -16.13
N PRO A 54 -10.35 4.44 -16.22
CA PRO A 54 -11.49 5.05 -15.50
C PRO A 54 -12.83 4.36 -15.80
N GLU A 55 -13.01 3.82 -17.00
CA GLU A 55 -14.22 3.12 -17.43
C GLU A 55 -14.35 1.71 -16.86
N ARG A 56 -13.28 1.18 -16.23
CA ARG A 56 -13.25 -0.14 -15.59
C ARG A 56 -13.51 -0.06 -14.08
N VAL A 57 -13.65 1.16 -13.52
CA VAL A 57 -13.80 1.42 -12.10
C VAL A 57 -15.15 2.06 -11.82
N SER A 58 -16.08 1.32 -11.22
CA SER A 58 -17.41 1.83 -10.86
C SER A 58 -17.43 2.61 -9.55
N LYS A 59 -16.71 2.15 -8.53
CA LYS A 59 -16.50 2.82 -7.24
C LYS A 59 -15.11 2.47 -6.70
N MET A 60 -14.58 3.29 -5.80
CA MET A 60 -13.33 3.04 -5.09
C MET A 60 -13.52 3.03 -3.58
N ILE A 61 -12.79 2.15 -2.89
CA ILE A 61 -12.66 2.14 -1.43
C ILE A 61 -11.17 2.07 -1.10
N ASN A 62 -10.64 3.10 -0.49
CA ASN A 62 -9.22 3.17 -0.17
C ASN A 62 -8.98 3.34 1.32
N LEU A 63 -8.06 2.55 1.86
CA LEU A 63 -7.72 2.51 3.26
C LEU A 63 -6.28 3.00 3.46
N SER A 64 -6.08 3.85 4.44
CA SER A 64 -4.82 4.41 4.92
C SER A 64 -4.08 5.31 3.93
N LEU A 65 -3.97 4.96 2.65
CA LEU A 65 -3.20 5.73 1.68
C LEU A 65 -4.10 6.68 0.85
N PRO A 66 -4.02 8.02 1.06
CA PRO A 66 -4.76 8.99 0.27
C PRO A 66 -4.27 9.06 -1.18
N TYR A 67 -5.14 9.55 -2.07
CA TYR A 67 -4.70 9.93 -3.39
C TYR A 67 -3.72 11.10 -3.31
N GLN A 68 -2.63 10.95 -4.01
CA GLN A 68 -1.70 12.04 -4.27
C GLN A 68 -1.52 12.19 -5.77
N ASP A 69 -1.63 13.42 -6.25
CA ASP A 69 -1.30 13.70 -7.64
C ASP A 69 0.20 13.44 -7.90
N ARG A 70 0.54 13.32 -9.16
CA ARG A 70 1.89 13.00 -9.58
C ARG A 70 2.95 13.99 -9.04
N GLY A 71 2.56 15.27 -8.86
CA GLY A 71 3.50 16.32 -8.48
C GLY A 71 4.51 16.67 -9.58
N GLU A 72 5.42 17.57 -9.27
CA GLU A 72 6.43 18.08 -10.22
C GLU A 72 7.70 17.23 -10.26
N LYS A 73 7.96 16.46 -9.21
CA LYS A 73 9.20 15.68 -9.01
C LYS A 73 8.88 14.20 -8.84
N PRO A 74 9.73 13.28 -9.40
CA PRO A 74 9.58 11.86 -9.15
C PRO A 74 9.57 11.52 -7.66
N TRP A 75 8.70 10.57 -7.29
CA TRP A 75 8.41 10.26 -5.88
C TRP A 75 9.63 9.80 -5.09
N LEU A 76 10.50 8.98 -5.69
CA LEU A 76 11.71 8.51 -5.02
C LEU A 76 12.66 9.67 -4.72
N ASP A 77 12.82 10.58 -5.70
CA ASP A 77 13.70 11.76 -5.55
C ASP A 77 13.14 12.73 -4.50
N PHE A 78 11.80 12.86 -4.41
CA PHE A 78 11.15 13.63 -3.36
C PHE A 78 11.39 13.00 -1.97
N MET A 79 11.21 11.67 -1.85
CA MET A 79 11.43 10.97 -0.59
C MET A 79 12.89 11.05 -0.12
N GLU A 80 13.85 11.00 -1.05
CA GLU A 80 15.26 11.17 -0.74
C GLU A 80 15.57 12.56 -0.21
N ASP A 81 15.02 13.61 -0.84
CA ASP A 81 15.24 14.99 -0.39
C ASP A 81 14.68 15.24 1.02
N VAL A 82 13.51 14.63 1.34
CA VAL A 82 12.81 14.87 2.60
C VAL A 82 13.34 13.98 3.73
N PHE A 83 13.61 12.70 3.46
CA PHE A 83 13.90 11.70 4.48
C PHE A 83 15.34 11.17 4.44
N GLY A 84 16.08 11.43 3.35
CA GLY A 84 17.46 10.96 3.19
C GLY A 84 17.59 9.53 2.68
N GLU A 85 18.83 9.08 2.51
CA GLU A 85 19.15 7.79 1.87
C GLU A 85 18.78 6.56 2.70
N GLU A 86 18.70 6.70 4.03
CA GLU A 86 18.34 5.61 4.94
C GLU A 86 16.83 5.32 4.97
N TYR A 87 16.00 6.20 4.40
CA TYR A 87 14.58 5.96 4.28
C TYR A 87 14.29 4.72 3.43
N TYR A 88 13.43 3.83 3.89
CA TYR A 88 13.30 2.50 3.29
C TYR A 88 12.95 2.50 1.79
N PHE A 89 12.18 3.48 1.28
CA PHE A 89 11.92 3.62 -0.15
C PHE A 89 13.21 3.85 -0.93
N VAL A 90 14.06 4.72 -0.40
CA VAL A 90 15.34 5.10 -1.02
C VAL A 90 16.33 3.94 -0.92
N HIS A 91 16.44 3.34 0.26
CA HIS A 91 17.30 2.19 0.50
C HIS A 91 16.97 1.01 -0.42
N PHE A 92 15.66 0.66 -0.59
CA PHE A 92 15.23 -0.43 -1.48
C PHE A 92 15.62 -0.21 -2.94
N ASN A 93 15.71 1.04 -3.36
CA ASN A 93 16.09 1.42 -4.72
C ASN A 93 17.62 1.52 -4.90
N LYS A 94 18.31 2.14 -3.96
CA LYS A 94 19.78 2.39 -4.06
C LYS A 94 20.62 1.18 -3.71
N GLN A 95 20.09 0.27 -2.89
CA GLN A 95 20.78 -0.93 -2.43
C GLN A 95 19.98 -2.21 -2.75
N PRO A 96 19.76 -2.52 -4.04
CA PRO A 96 18.95 -3.66 -4.43
C PRO A 96 19.56 -4.98 -3.92
N GLY A 97 18.72 -5.86 -3.38
CA GLY A 97 19.10 -7.15 -2.82
C GLY A 97 19.51 -7.12 -1.34
N VAL A 98 19.87 -5.96 -0.78
CA VAL A 98 20.31 -5.87 0.63
C VAL A 98 19.13 -6.09 1.57
N ALA A 99 18.07 -5.30 1.43
CA ALA A 99 16.86 -5.47 2.22
C ALA A 99 16.19 -6.82 1.95
N ASP A 100 16.14 -7.25 0.69
CA ASP A 100 15.62 -8.56 0.29
C ASP A 100 16.24 -9.69 1.12
N ALA A 101 17.56 -9.77 1.16
CA ALA A 101 18.27 -10.82 1.90
C ALA A 101 18.01 -10.73 3.41
N ILE A 102 18.05 -9.52 3.99
CA ILE A 102 17.84 -9.34 5.43
C ILE A 102 16.42 -9.73 5.84
N LEU A 103 15.41 -9.36 5.05
CA LEU A 103 14.01 -9.71 5.34
C LEU A 103 13.76 -11.21 5.15
N ASP A 104 14.33 -11.81 4.09
CA ASP A 104 14.21 -13.24 3.80
C ASP A 104 14.85 -14.11 4.91
N GLU A 105 15.96 -13.65 5.50
CA GLU A 105 16.60 -14.31 6.64
C GLU A 105 15.83 -14.16 7.95
N ASN A 106 14.93 -13.17 8.07
CA ASN A 106 14.25 -12.80 9.31
C ASN A 106 12.73 -12.70 9.17
N VAL A 107 12.10 -13.52 8.33
CA VAL A 107 10.67 -13.44 7.97
C VAL A 107 9.77 -13.34 9.20
N GLU A 108 9.85 -14.29 10.12
CA GLU A 108 8.99 -14.32 11.31
C GLU A 108 9.20 -13.08 12.19
N GLN A 109 10.45 -12.73 12.46
CA GLN A 109 10.78 -11.60 13.33
C GLN A 109 10.31 -10.28 12.70
N PHE A 110 10.53 -10.10 11.40
CA PHE A 110 10.09 -8.91 10.68
C PHE A 110 8.57 -8.77 10.73
N LEU A 111 7.82 -9.79 10.34
CA LEU A 111 6.35 -9.73 10.33
C LEU A 111 5.75 -9.57 11.74
N ARG A 112 6.34 -10.21 12.74
CA ARG A 112 5.96 -10.04 14.15
C ARG A 112 6.16 -8.60 14.65
N ASN A 113 7.18 -7.91 14.15
CA ASN A 113 7.48 -6.54 14.51
C ASN A 113 6.69 -5.52 13.67
N LEU A 114 6.33 -5.88 12.43
CA LEU A 114 5.57 -5.02 11.52
C LEU A 114 4.09 -4.91 11.95
N TYR A 115 3.46 -6.03 12.29
CA TYR A 115 2.04 -6.09 12.62
C TYR A 115 1.77 -5.79 14.09
N ARG A 116 1.95 -4.50 14.48
CA ARG A 116 1.79 -4.02 15.85
C ARG A 116 0.94 -2.76 15.96
N LYS A 117 0.08 -2.70 17.00
CA LYS A 117 -0.57 -1.45 17.41
C LYS A 117 0.47 -0.48 17.96
N ASN A 118 0.37 0.79 17.56
CA ASN A 118 1.24 1.82 18.11
C ASN A 118 2.72 1.42 18.06
N ALA A 119 3.15 0.71 17.01
CA ALA A 119 4.57 0.58 16.74
C ALA A 119 5.10 2.02 16.75
N PRO A 120 5.94 2.42 17.72
CA PRO A 120 6.30 3.80 17.85
C PRO A 120 7.04 4.22 16.59
N SER A 121 6.46 5.17 15.88
CA SER A 121 7.26 6.02 15.05
C SER A 121 8.13 6.84 16.00
N GLN A 122 9.36 6.49 16.12
CA GLN A 122 10.32 7.31 16.88
C GLN A 122 10.69 8.58 16.11
N GLY A 123 9.90 8.96 15.13
CA GLY A 123 10.10 10.08 14.25
C GLY A 123 10.16 9.65 12.79
N PRO A 124 10.11 10.60 11.84
CA PRO A 124 10.02 10.30 10.42
C PRO A 124 11.21 9.49 9.87
N SER A 125 12.34 9.47 10.55
CA SER A 125 13.54 8.74 10.12
C SER A 125 13.76 7.39 10.82
N GLU A 126 13.42 7.26 12.10
CA GLU A 126 13.77 6.06 12.87
C GLU A 126 12.69 4.97 12.86
N GLY A 127 11.44 5.29 12.57
CA GLY A 127 10.32 4.33 12.54
C GLY A 127 10.09 3.65 11.20
N MET A 128 10.81 4.04 10.17
CA MET A 128 10.57 3.63 8.79
C MET A 128 11.71 2.79 8.20
N GLU A 129 12.57 2.26 9.05
CA GLU A 129 13.66 1.40 8.62
C GLU A 129 13.25 -0.08 8.72
N MET A 130 12.71 -0.63 7.63
CA MET A 130 12.25 -2.02 7.56
C MET A 130 13.32 -3.02 8.02
N ILE A 131 14.59 -2.73 7.79
CA ILE A 131 15.73 -3.54 8.25
C ILE A 131 15.82 -3.57 9.77
N HIS A 132 15.54 -2.46 10.45
CA HIS A 132 15.52 -2.41 11.91
C HIS A 132 14.41 -3.28 12.50
N LEU A 133 13.22 -3.30 11.87
CA LEU A 133 12.16 -4.20 12.27
C LEU A 133 12.57 -5.68 12.15
N ALA A 134 13.28 -6.04 11.08
CA ALA A 134 13.79 -7.40 10.89
C ALA A 134 14.81 -7.82 11.96
N LYS A 135 15.57 -6.88 12.50
CA LYS A 135 16.63 -7.12 13.49
C LYS A 135 16.22 -6.90 14.94
N ALA A 136 15.10 -6.24 15.20
CA ALA A 136 14.64 -5.92 16.54
C ALA A 136 14.20 -7.18 17.31
N THR A 137 14.91 -7.51 18.40
CA THR A 137 14.63 -8.70 19.21
C THR A 137 13.48 -8.52 20.20
N LYS A 138 13.09 -7.27 20.47
CA LYS A 138 11.98 -6.93 21.36
C LYS A 138 10.96 -6.15 20.58
N PRO A 139 9.83 -6.78 20.22
CA PRO A 139 8.76 -6.07 19.52
C PRO A 139 8.14 -5.01 20.44
N LEU A 140 7.82 -3.87 19.85
CA LEU A 140 7.16 -2.76 20.53
C LEU A 140 5.64 -2.82 20.27
N GLY A 141 4.83 -2.42 21.26
CA GLY A 141 3.37 -2.39 21.13
C GLY A 141 2.71 -3.78 21.19
N GLU A 142 1.39 -3.80 21.07
CA GLU A 142 0.56 -5.00 21.10
C GLU A 142 0.40 -5.60 19.70
N PRO A 143 0.34 -6.95 19.55
CA PRO A 143 0.01 -7.58 18.28
C PRO A 143 -1.37 -7.12 17.79
N ILE A 144 -1.52 -6.93 16.47
CA ILE A 144 -2.82 -6.57 15.86
C ILE A 144 -3.61 -7.80 15.39
N MET A 145 -2.96 -8.95 15.30
CA MET A 145 -3.58 -10.20 14.87
C MET A 145 -3.18 -11.36 15.79
N SER A 146 -3.89 -12.47 15.67
CA SER A 146 -3.58 -13.69 16.40
C SER A 146 -2.28 -14.33 15.91
N ALA A 147 -1.69 -15.22 16.72
CA ALA A 147 -0.51 -15.99 16.28
C ALA A 147 -0.85 -16.94 15.12
N GLU A 148 -2.10 -17.41 15.03
CA GLU A 148 -2.60 -18.26 13.95
C GLU A 148 -2.64 -17.48 12.63
N ASP A 149 -3.24 -16.28 12.62
CA ASP A 149 -3.29 -15.42 11.44
C ASP A 149 -1.88 -15.01 10.99
N LEU A 150 -1.03 -14.59 11.92
CA LEU A 150 0.36 -14.25 11.62
C LEU A 150 1.13 -15.41 10.99
N SER A 151 0.84 -16.66 11.41
CA SER A 151 1.49 -17.84 10.84
C SER A 151 1.21 -18.04 9.35
N VAL A 152 0.03 -17.61 8.86
CA VAL A 152 -0.33 -17.65 7.44
C VAL A 152 0.57 -16.71 6.63
N TYR A 153 0.78 -15.49 7.13
CA TYR A 153 1.71 -14.53 6.50
C TYR A 153 3.14 -15.05 6.49
N ILE A 154 3.61 -15.58 7.64
CA ILE A 154 4.96 -16.16 7.76
C ILE A 154 5.14 -17.30 6.75
N ALA A 155 4.18 -18.21 6.62
CA ALA A 155 4.26 -19.32 5.67
C ALA A 155 4.30 -18.81 4.21
N ALA A 156 3.51 -17.80 3.88
CA ALA A 156 3.48 -17.20 2.55
C ALA A 156 4.83 -16.56 2.19
N PHE A 157 5.38 -15.73 3.08
CA PHE A 157 6.66 -15.06 2.84
C PHE A 157 7.87 -15.99 2.92
N ASN A 158 7.85 -17.04 3.74
CA ASN A 158 8.86 -18.11 3.68
C ASN A 158 8.89 -18.82 2.33
N LYS A 159 7.75 -18.90 1.63
CA LYS A 159 7.65 -19.50 0.29
C LYS A 159 8.13 -18.56 -0.81
N THR A 160 7.78 -17.27 -0.75
CA THR A 160 7.96 -16.32 -1.85
C THR A 160 9.11 -15.34 -1.65
N GLY A 161 9.58 -15.16 -0.44
CA GLY A 161 10.49 -14.08 -0.07
C GLY A 161 9.87 -12.69 -0.18
N PHE A 162 10.67 -11.66 0.06
CA PHE A 162 10.23 -10.25 0.04
C PHE A 162 10.57 -9.51 -1.25
N THR A 163 11.38 -10.07 -2.15
CA THR A 163 11.80 -9.38 -3.38
C THR A 163 10.63 -8.87 -4.20
N SER A 164 9.57 -9.69 -4.35
CA SER A 164 8.35 -9.29 -5.09
C SER A 164 7.65 -8.09 -4.45
N SER A 165 7.57 -8.04 -3.11
CA SER A 165 6.98 -6.92 -2.37
C SER A 165 7.83 -5.67 -2.51
N ILE A 166 9.15 -5.80 -2.38
CA ILE A 166 10.10 -4.68 -2.50
C ILE A 166 10.11 -4.12 -3.92
N ASN A 167 9.86 -4.93 -4.94
CA ASN A 167 9.84 -4.48 -6.33
C ASN A 167 8.72 -3.46 -6.62
N TRP A 168 7.65 -3.39 -5.85
CA TRP A 168 6.65 -2.32 -5.96
C TRP A 168 7.29 -0.96 -5.69
N TYR A 169 8.10 -0.85 -4.64
CA TYR A 169 8.84 0.36 -4.30
C TYR A 169 9.91 0.73 -5.34
N ARG A 170 10.49 -0.26 -6.03
CA ARG A 170 11.53 -0.06 -7.06
C ARG A 170 10.99 0.53 -8.36
N ASN A 171 9.67 0.64 -8.50
CA ASN A 171 9.03 1.24 -9.67
C ASN A 171 8.52 2.68 -9.46
N LEU A 172 8.78 3.32 -8.32
CA LEU A 172 8.25 4.66 -8.00
C LEU A 172 8.53 5.70 -9.09
N ASN A 173 9.79 5.86 -9.50
CA ASN A 173 10.13 6.84 -10.55
C ASN A 173 9.57 6.42 -11.92
N ARG A 174 9.54 5.12 -12.22
CA ARG A 174 8.92 4.62 -13.44
C ARG A 174 7.42 4.90 -13.44
N ASN A 175 6.72 4.64 -12.34
CA ASN A 175 5.29 4.92 -12.20
C ASN A 175 4.99 6.41 -12.39
N TRP A 176 5.86 7.28 -11.87
CA TRP A 176 5.74 8.73 -12.08
C TRP A 176 5.76 9.11 -13.56
N HIS A 177 6.60 8.47 -14.37
CA HIS A 177 6.63 8.67 -15.83
C HIS A 177 5.42 8.08 -16.54
N LEU A 178 4.98 6.87 -16.14
CA LEU A 178 3.81 6.20 -16.74
C LEU A 178 2.51 7.01 -16.54
N LEU A 179 2.39 7.70 -15.40
CA LEU A 179 1.22 8.53 -15.08
C LEU A 179 1.28 9.96 -15.66
N ALA A 180 2.30 10.30 -16.47
CA ALA A 180 2.54 11.66 -16.93
C ALA A 180 1.39 12.26 -17.77
N THR A 181 0.61 11.43 -18.46
CA THR A 181 -0.49 11.86 -19.34
C THR A 181 -1.88 11.59 -18.74
N ALA A 182 -1.95 10.96 -17.56
CA ALA A 182 -3.22 10.71 -16.90
C ALA A 182 -3.84 12.02 -16.37
N SER A 183 -5.17 12.13 -16.45
CA SER A 183 -5.87 13.22 -15.78
C SER A 183 -5.74 13.07 -14.27
N PRO A 184 -5.32 14.09 -13.52
CA PRO A 184 -5.22 13.97 -12.07
C PRO A 184 -6.59 13.97 -11.37
N ILE A 185 -7.68 14.22 -12.09
CA ILE A 185 -9.03 14.30 -11.51
C ILE A 185 -9.76 12.96 -11.64
N LEU A 186 -10.21 12.42 -10.53
CA LEU A 186 -10.90 11.13 -10.41
C LEU A 186 -12.38 11.37 -10.08
N HIS A 187 -13.27 10.95 -10.94
CA HIS A 187 -14.72 11.21 -10.81
C HIS A 187 -15.52 10.05 -10.21
N GLN A 188 -14.91 8.89 -9.98
CA GLN A 188 -15.57 7.72 -9.41
C GLN A 188 -16.02 8.01 -7.98
N PRO A 189 -17.22 7.56 -7.57
CA PRO A 189 -17.60 7.60 -6.16
C PRO A 189 -16.56 6.88 -5.32
N THR A 190 -16.07 7.54 -4.28
CA THR A 190 -14.92 7.07 -3.51
C THR A 190 -15.22 7.13 -2.02
N LEU A 191 -14.91 6.03 -1.30
CA LEU A 191 -14.77 6.02 0.14
C LEU A 191 -13.29 5.99 0.51
N MET A 192 -12.86 6.96 1.32
CA MET A 192 -11.53 6.98 1.92
C MET A 192 -11.64 6.81 3.42
N VAL A 193 -10.96 5.81 3.99
CA VAL A 193 -10.95 5.57 5.44
C VAL A 193 -9.53 5.71 5.97
N TYR A 194 -9.37 6.58 6.97
CA TYR A 194 -8.10 6.81 7.66
C TYR A 194 -8.08 6.14 9.04
N GLY A 195 -6.92 5.64 9.44
CA GLY A 195 -6.62 5.37 10.83
C GLY A 195 -6.21 6.67 11.55
N GLU A 196 -6.87 7.02 12.65
CA GLU A 196 -6.57 8.26 13.39
C GLU A 196 -5.17 8.27 14.01
N LYS A 197 -4.55 7.08 14.14
CA LYS A 197 -3.21 6.87 14.68
C LYS A 197 -2.21 6.45 13.60
N ASP A 198 -2.61 6.50 12.32
CA ASP A 198 -1.71 6.20 11.20
C ASP A 198 -0.65 7.29 11.06
N LEU A 199 0.53 6.90 10.59
CA LEU A 199 1.62 7.82 10.26
C LEU A 199 1.34 8.60 8.97
N ILE A 200 0.45 8.10 8.12
CA ILE A 200 0.05 8.74 6.87
C ILE A 200 -1.13 9.68 7.16
N PRO A 201 -0.90 11.00 7.16
CA PRO A 201 -1.96 11.93 7.49
C PRO A 201 -2.98 12.07 6.35
N PRO A 202 -4.23 12.48 6.66
CA PRO A 202 -5.17 12.92 5.64
C PRO A 202 -4.60 14.05 4.79
N LEU A 203 -4.86 14.02 3.48
CA LEU A 203 -4.47 15.09 2.57
C LEU A 203 -5.56 16.18 2.53
N PRO A 204 -5.26 17.44 2.95
CA PRO A 204 -6.28 18.49 3.07
C PRO A 204 -6.98 18.84 1.75
N ASN A 205 -6.29 18.72 0.63
CA ASN A 205 -6.76 19.09 -0.70
C ASN A 205 -7.21 17.91 -1.56
N ILE A 206 -7.44 16.74 -0.98
CA ILE A 206 -7.83 15.53 -1.75
C ILE A 206 -9.12 15.75 -2.55
N THR A 207 -10.04 16.59 -2.05
CA THR A 207 -11.30 16.93 -2.74
C THR A 207 -11.10 17.69 -4.05
N ASP A 208 -9.96 18.35 -4.23
CA ASP A 208 -9.63 19.04 -5.48
C ASP A 208 -9.38 18.04 -6.61
N PHE A 209 -8.92 16.86 -6.27
CA PHE A 209 -8.60 15.77 -7.20
C PHE A 209 -9.70 14.70 -7.24
N VAL A 210 -10.40 14.48 -6.13
CA VAL A 210 -11.44 13.44 -6.01
C VAL A 210 -12.74 14.09 -5.50
N PRO A 211 -13.48 14.82 -6.37
CA PRO A 211 -14.64 15.61 -5.94
C PRO A 211 -15.80 14.77 -5.37
N ASN A 212 -15.87 13.48 -5.68
CA ASN A 212 -16.92 12.58 -5.21
C ASN A 212 -16.43 11.65 -4.09
N ILE A 213 -15.66 12.19 -3.13
CA ILE A 213 -15.08 11.43 -2.03
C ILE A 213 -15.86 11.60 -0.71
N ASP A 214 -16.20 10.47 -0.10
CA ASP A 214 -16.62 10.39 1.31
C ASP A 214 -15.40 10.04 2.16
N ILE A 215 -15.05 10.88 3.14
CA ILE A 215 -13.91 10.67 4.04
C ILE A 215 -14.42 10.22 5.40
N LYS A 216 -13.84 9.15 5.92
CA LYS A 216 -14.14 8.57 7.23
C LYS A 216 -12.84 8.30 7.98
N SER A 217 -12.94 8.17 9.32
CA SER A 217 -11.83 7.70 10.15
C SER A 217 -12.29 6.67 11.18
N LEU A 218 -11.34 5.87 11.64
CA LEU A 218 -11.50 4.92 12.75
C LEU A 218 -10.35 5.08 13.73
N ASP A 219 -10.61 4.80 15.01
CA ASP A 219 -9.59 4.76 16.06
C ASP A 219 -8.67 3.55 15.88
N ALA A 220 -7.84 3.59 14.84
CA ALA A 220 -6.91 2.55 14.40
C ALA A 220 -5.59 3.18 13.96
N GLY A 221 -4.54 2.36 13.84
CA GLY A 221 -3.30 2.70 13.17
C GLY A 221 -3.40 2.44 11.66
N HIS A 222 -2.27 2.03 11.08
CA HIS A 222 -2.14 1.76 9.65
C HIS A 222 -2.97 0.57 9.16
N TRP A 223 -3.09 -0.46 9.98
CA TRP A 223 -3.73 -1.73 9.63
C TRP A 223 -5.21 -1.75 10.02
N ILE A 224 -5.98 -0.82 9.48
CA ILE A 224 -7.39 -0.57 9.87
C ILE A 224 -8.23 -1.84 9.81
N GLN A 225 -8.07 -2.65 8.76
CA GLN A 225 -8.81 -3.89 8.52
C GLN A 225 -8.50 -4.99 9.55
N GLU A 226 -7.31 -4.94 10.16
CA GLU A 226 -6.89 -5.87 11.20
C GLU A 226 -7.26 -5.36 12.61
N GLU A 227 -7.22 -4.03 12.80
CA GLU A 227 -7.44 -3.40 14.09
C GLU A 227 -8.92 -3.18 14.40
N ARG A 228 -9.75 -2.90 13.37
CA ARG A 228 -11.18 -2.56 13.47
C ARG A 228 -12.01 -3.26 12.38
N PRO A 229 -11.97 -4.58 12.24
CA PRO A 229 -12.64 -5.28 11.15
C PRO A 229 -14.15 -5.09 11.14
N GLU A 230 -14.80 -5.12 12.29
CA GLU A 230 -16.26 -5.03 12.39
C GLU A 230 -16.75 -3.63 12.01
N GLU A 231 -16.15 -2.60 12.59
CA GLU A 231 -16.52 -1.20 12.31
C GLU A 231 -16.24 -0.84 10.85
N LEU A 232 -15.11 -1.28 10.32
CA LEU A 232 -14.75 -1.05 8.93
C LEU A 232 -15.74 -1.73 7.97
N ASN A 233 -16.06 -3.00 8.19
CA ASN A 233 -17.00 -3.74 7.36
C ASN A 233 -18.38 -3.10 7.39
N GLN A 234 -18.89 -2.72 8.55
CA GLN A 234 -20.15 -2.00 8.66
C GLN A 234 -20.14 -0.70 7.87
N MET A 235 -19.09 0.11 8.02
CA MET A 235 -18.94 1.38 7.30
C MET A 235 -18.94 1.19 5.79
N ILE A 236 -18.23 0.19 5.28
CA ILE A 236 -18.18 -0.15 3.86
C ILE A 236 -19.58 -0.58 3.36
N LEU A 237 -20.25 -1.47 4.07
CA LEU A 237 -21.57 -1.95 3.67
C LEU A 237 -22.61 -0.83 3.66
N GLU A 238 -22.59 0.06 4.65
CA GLU A 238 -23.46 1.24 4.68
C GLU A 238 -23.18 2.19 3.51
N TRP A 239 -21.93 2.36 3.14
CA TRP A 239 -21.55 3.21 2.01
C TRP A 239 -21.93 2.59 0.66
N LEU A 240 -21.78 1.30 0.51
CA LEU A 240 -22.18 0.57 -0.71
C LEU A 240 -23.70 0.50 -0.91
N GLY A 241 -24.46 0.55 0.17
CA GLY A 241 -25.94 0.56 0.15
C GLY A 241 -26.59 1.91 -0.18
N LYS A 242 -25.78 2.98 -0.29
CA LYS A 242 -26.22 4.30 -0.75
C LYS A 242 -26.28 4.33 -2.28
#